data_48b11640b674870d8d087747e5e2a634
#
_entry.id   48b11640b674870d8d087747e5e2a634
#
_cell.length_a   1.000
_cell.length_b   1.000
_cell.length_c   1.000
_cell.angle_alpha   90.00
_cell.angle_beta   90.00
_cell.angle_gamma   90.00
#
_symmetry.space_group_name_H-M   'P 1'
#
loop_
_entity.id
_entity.type
_entity.pdbx_description
1 polymer ?
#
loop_
_entity_poly.entity_id
_entity_poly.type
_entity_poly.pdbx_seq_one_letter_code
_entity_poly.pdbx_strand_id
1 'polypeptide(L)' 'MENMFCERLKELRLEKGVGQVELATKINVSKGIISLWENGLREPKLSNLIVLARFFEVSIDYLVGLEN' A
#
# COMPACT_ATOMS: atom_id res chain seq x y z
N MET A 1 3.38 -12.23 -7.91
CA MET A 1 2.10 -11.67 -7.47
C MET A 1 1.33 -11.14 -8.66
N GLU A 2 0.09 -11.57 -8.82
CA GLU A 2 -0.65 -11.30 -10.05
C GLU A 2 -1.70 -10.20 -9.87
N ASN A 3 -1.36 -9.18 -9.10
CA ASN A 3 -2.23 -8.04 -8.90
C ASN A 3 -1.41 -6.76 -8.97
N MET A 4 -2.06 -5.63 -8.87
CA MET A 4 -1.40 -4.34 -9.02
C MET A 4 -1.07 -3.66 -7.70
N PHE A 5 -1.11 -4.40 -6.61
CA PHE A 5 -0.94 -3.80 -5.28
C PHE A 5 0.38 -3.04 -5.14
N CYS A 6 1.49 -3.66 -5.54
CA CYS A 6 2.80 -3.03 -5.35
C CYS A 6 2.92 -1.71 -6.11
N GLU A 7 2.44 -1.67 -7.35
CA GLU A 7 2.49 -0.46 -8.16
C GLU A 7 1.53 0.60 -7.63
N ARG A 8 0.29 0.20 -7.31
CA ARG A 8 -0.72 1.14 -6.80
C ARG A 8 -0.31 1.75 -5.48
N LEU A 9 0.26 0.93 -4.58
CA LEU A 9 0.74 1.43 -3.30
C LEU A 9 1.80 2.51 -3.48
N LYS A 10 2.79 2.23 -4.32
CA LYS A 10 3.87 3.19 -4.56
C LYS A 10 3.35 4.47 -5.20
N GLU A 11 2.47 4.35 -6.20
CA GLU A 11 1.88 5.50 -6.86
C GLU A 11 1.09 6.37 -5.88
N LEU A 12 0.25 5.75 -5.06
CA LEU A 12 -0.56 6.48 -4.07
C LEU A 12 0.32 7.19 -3.05
N ARG A 13 1.38 6.51 -2.60
CA ARG A 13 2.29 7.09 -1.64
C ARG A 13 2.99 8.32 -2.22
N LEU A 14 3.49 8.21 -3.45
CA LEU A 14 4.16 9.32 -4.12
C LEU A 14 3.20 10.48 -4.39
N GLU A 15 1.98 10.18 -4.82
CA GLU A 15 0.96 11.21 -5.05
C GLU A 15 0.62 11.99 -3.79
N LYS A 16 0.57 11.28 -2.65
CA LYS A 16 0.28 11.92 -1.37
C LYS A 16 1.49 12.64 -0.79
N GLY A 17 2.67 12.42 -1.37
CA GLY A 17 3.89 13.08 -0.94
C GLY A 17 4.44 12.54 0.37
N VAL A 18 4.18 11.28 0.71
CA VAL A 18 4.68 10.69 1.95
C VAL A 18 5.81 9.71 1.66
N GLY A 19 6.81 9.69 2.55
CA GLY A 19 7.91 8.74 2.46
C GLY A 19 7.51 7.38 3.01
N GLN A 20 8.37 6.37 2.77
CA GLN A 20 8.10 5.03 3.28
C GLN A 20 8.06 4.98 4.81
N VAL A 21 8.96 5.70 5.48
CA VAL A 21 8.98 5.75 6.94
C VAL A 21 7.72 6.42 7.47
N GLU A 22 7.30 7.52 6.86
CA GLU A 22 6.10 8.23 7.28
C GLU A 22 4.87 7.36 7.12
N LEU A 23 4.73 6.68 5.99
CA LEU A 23 3.61 5.77 5.77
C LEU A 23 3.60 4.64 6.79
N ALA A 24 4.76 4.02 7.02
CA ALA A 24 4.91 2.93 7.98
C ALA A 24 4.45 3.36 9.36
N THR A 25 4.84 4.56 9.80
CA THR A 25 4.43 5.10 11.09
C THR A 25 2.92 5.31 11.15
N LYS A 26 2.34 5.86 10.08
CA LYS A 26 0.91 6.18 10.03
C LYS A 26 0.03 4.93 10.09
N ILE A 27 0.48 3.84 9.50
CA ILE A 27 -0.32 2.60 9.49
C ILE A 27 0.22 1.53 10.44
N ASN A 28 1.20 1.90 11.25
CA ASN A 28 1.72 1.08 12.35
C ASN A 28 2.36 -0.23 11.86
N VAL A 29 3.22 -0.12 10.86
CA VAL A 29 4.05 -1.24 10.39
C VAL A 29 5.49 -0.76 10.27
N SER A 30 6.41 -1.67 9.97
CA SER A 30 7.81 -1.29 9.78
C SER A 30 8.04 -0.75 8.37
N LYS A 31 9.07 0.08 8.22
CA LYS A 31 9.47 0.59 6.90
C LYS A 31 9.87 -0.56 5.97
N GLY A 32 10.47 -1.61 6.54
CA GLY A 32 10.85 -2.78 5.76
C GLY A 32 9.66 -3.48 5.12
N ILE A 33 8.53 -3.52 5.81
CA ILE A 33 7.31 -4.12 5.26
C ILE A 33 6.80 -3.29 4.07
N ILE A 34 6.81 -1.96 4.18
CA ILE A 34 6.42 -1.09 3.07
C ILE A 34 7.29 -1.38 1.84
N SER A 35 8.60 -1.48 2.05
CA SER A 35 9.54 -1.77 0.96
C SER A 35 9.24 -3.14 0.31
N LEU A 36 8.99 -4.16 1.11
CA LEU A 36 8.68 -5.49 0.59
C LEU A 36 7.39 -5.48 -0.23
N TRP A 37 6.36 -4.76 0.24
CA TRP A 37 5.11 -4.61 -0.50
C TRP A 37 5.34 -3.90 -1.84
N GLU A 38 6.09 -2.81 -1.84
CA GLU A 38 6.30 -2.01 -3.05
C GLU A 38 7.17 -2.73 -4.08
N ASN A 39 7.99 -3.66 -3.64
CA ASN A 39 8.83 -4.46 -4.54
C ASN A 39 8.19 -5.79 -4.94
N GLY A 40 6.96 -6.03 -4.52
CA GLY A 40 6.25 -7.26 -4.88
C GLY A 40 6.79 -8.52 -4.21
N LEU A 41 7.52 -8.36 -3.11
CA LEU A 41 8.17 -9.47 -2.42
C LEU A 41 7.32 -10.04 -1.28
N ARG A 42 6.25 -9.36 -0.91
CA ARG A 42 5.34 -9.81 0.16
C ARG A 42 3.96 -9.26 -0.12
N GLU A 43 2.95 -10.07 0.16
CA GLU A 43 1.56 -9.65 0.05
C GLU A 43 1.06 -9.12 1.40
N PRO A 44 0.20 -8.08 1.37
CA PRO A 44 -0.36 -7.55 2.61
C PRO A 44 -1.45 -8.46 3.14
N LYS A 45 -1.63 -8.44 4.45
CA LYS A 45 -2.78 -9.08 5.07
C LYS A 45 -4.02 -8.24 4.78
N LEU A 46 -5.20 -8.85 4.91
CA LEU A 46 -6.46 -8.14 4.72
C LEU A 46 -6.55 -6.90 5.62
N SER A 47 -6.12 -7.03 6.87
CA SER A 47 -6.16 -5.89 7.80
C SER A 47 -5.29 -4.73 7.32
N ASN A 48 -4.15 -5.03 6.69
CA ASN A 48 -3.28 -3.99 6.13
C ASN A 48 -3.96 -3.30 4.94
N LEU A 49 -4.65 -4.07 4.09
CA LEU A 49 -5.36 -3.51 2.94
C LEU A 49 -6.45 -2.53 3.41
N ILE A 50 -7.18 -2.90 4.45
CA ILE A 50 -8.24 -2.04 4.99
C ILE A 50 -7.65 -0.71 5.49
N VAL A 51 -6.56 -0.76 6.24
CA VAL A 51 -5.91 0.44 6.78
C VAL A 51 -5.37 1.31 5.65
N LEU A 52 -4.73 0.70 4.65
CA LEU A 52 -4.18 1.43 3.50
C LEU A 52 -5.29 2.09 2.69
N ALA A 53 -6.39 1.37 2.44
CA ALA A 53 -7.52 1.92 1.70
C ALA A 53 -8.08 3.16 2.40
N ARG A 54 -8.21 3.10 3.72
CA ARG A 54 -8.67 4.25 4.52
C ARG A 54 -7.68 5.41 4.48
N PHE A 55 -6.40 5.10 4.63
CA PHE A 55 -5.38 6.15 4.63
C PHE A 55 -5.32 6.90 3.30
N PHE A 56 -5.41 6.17 2.20
CA PHE A 56 -5.35 6.77 0.87
C PHE A 56 -6.73 7.15 0.32
N GLU A 57 -7.79 6.86 1.04
CA GLU A 57 -9.17 7.17 0.65
C GLU A 57 -9.52 6.55 -0.71
N VAL A 58 -9.15 5.29 -0.87
CA VAL A 58 -9.47 4.50 -2.07
C VAL A 58 -10.10 3.19 -1.63
N SER A 59 -10.68 2.46 -2.59
CA SER A 59 -11.24 1.14 -2.31
C SER A 59 -10.13 0.09 -2.28
N ILE A 60 -10.41 -1.03 -1.63
CA ILE A 60 -9.51 -2.18 -1.69
C ILE A 60 -9.43 -2.69 -3.12
N ASP A 61 -10.56 -2.67 -3.84
CA ASP A 61 -10.58 -3.07 -5.25
C ASP A 61 -9.58 -2.26 -6.08
N TYR A 62 -9.51 -0.96 -5.85
CA TYR A 62 -8.54 -0.12 -6.54
C TYR A 62 -7.11 -0.54 -6.18
N LEU A 63 -6.85 -0.77 -4.88
CA LEU A 63 -5.52 -1.13 -4.42
C LEU A 63 -4.98 -2.39 -5.08
N VAL A 64 -5.84 -3.37 -5.33
CA VAL A 64 -5.40 -4.65 -5.89
C VAL A 64 -5.59 -4.73 -7.41
N GLY A 65 -6.14 -3.69 -8.02
CA GLY A 65 -6.24 -3.63 -9.47
C GLY A 65 -7.54 -4.16 -10.05
N LEU A 66 -8.58 -4.32 -9.22
CA LEU A 66 -9.90 -4.77 -9.69
C LEU A 66 -10.76 -3.62 -10.19
N GLU A 67 -10.37 -2.39 -9.93
CA GLU A 67 -11.02 -1.21 -10.51
C GLU A 67 -9.98 -0.15 -10.83
N ASN A 68 -10.32 0.76 -11.76
CA ASN A 68 -9.40 1.80 -12.24
C ASN A 68 -9.52 3.09 -11.44
#